data_08a45b6110a3d7302f1ed4aac61586c7
#
_entry.id   08a45b6110a3d7302f1ed4aac61586c7
#
_cell.length_a   1.000
_cell.length_b   1.000
_cell.length_c   1.000
_cell.angle_alpha   90.00
_cell.angle_beta   90.00
_cell.angle_gamma   90.00
#
_symmetry.space_group_name_H-M   'P 1'
#
loop_
_entity.id
_entity.type
_entity.pdbx_description
1 polymer ?
#
loop_
_entity_poly.entity_id
_entity_poly.type
_entity_poly.pdbx_seq_one_letter_code
_entity_poly.pdbx_strand_id
1 'polypeptide(L)'
;MVDLETKNRILKAGEELFSLKGYDATSIQEICEKAEVSKGAFFHYFPTKESFFLEILDLWLKDLTSRINEYVKNAQNIYDSLLKMTELFKEIFKESRPKFLLFIEFLRAGIRDENILKKLSEYFELYTNYFAQIIAEGIQKGIIKPVDPKVTAHVIVSYAIGTIEQEIFKPDNQMEEISREGIKLILESIKKED
;
A
#
# COMPACT_ATOMS: atom_id res chain seq x y z
N MET A 1 -18.82 -10.96 -19.65
CA MET A 1 -18.68 -11.71 -18.37
C MET A 1 -17.48 -12.66 -18.39
N VAL A 2 -17.35 -13.56 -19.36
CA VAL A 2 -16.22 -14.52 -19.45
C VAL A 2 -14.85 -13.83 -19.50
N ASP A 3 -14.77 -12.67 -20.12
CA ASP A 3 -13.53 -11.91 -20.32
C ASP A 3 -12.96 -11.36 -18.98
N LEU A 4 -13.80 -10.76 -18.15
CA LEU A 4 -13.40 -10.22 -16.84
C LEU A 4 -13.00 -11.29 -15.84
N GLU A 5 -13.67 -12.44 -15.87
CA GLU A 5 -13.36 -13.59 -15.03
C GLU A 5 -11.98 -14.18 -15.37
N THR A 6 -11.67 -14.28 -16.65
CA THR A 6 -10.36 -14.73 -17.13
C THR A 6 -9.24 -13.77 -16.70
N LYS A 7 -9.43 -12.46 -16.88
CA LYS A 7 -8.45 -11.45 -16.42
C LYS A 7 -8.20 -11.58 -14.92
N ASN A 8 -9.25 -11.72 -14.11
CA ASN A 8 -9.13 -11.84 -12.65
C ASN A 8 -8.40 -13.13 -12.22
N ARG A 9 -8.61 -14.27 -12.90
CA ARG A 9 -7.87 -15.50 -12.63
C ARG A 9 -6.37 -15.32 -12.89
N ILE A 10 -6.01 -14.65 -13.99
CA ILE A 10 -4.61 -14.35 -14.31
C ILE A 10 -3.99 -13.45 -13.25
N LEU A 11 -4.66 -12.37 -12.85
CA LEU A 11 -4.20 -11.45 -11.81
C LEU A 11 -3.96 -12.16 -10.49
N LYS A 12 -4.92 -12.96 -10.02
CA LYS A 12 -4.80 -13.73 -8.77
C LYS A 12 -3.64 -14.73 -8.82
N ALA A 13 -3.47 -15.43 -9.93
CA ALA A 13 -2.35 -16.36 -10.11
C ALA A 13 -0.99 -15.64 -10.06
N GLY A 14 -0.91 -14.44 -10.64
CA GLY A 14 0.29 -13.61 -10.60
C GLY A 14 0.61 -13.10 -9.20
N GLU A 15 -0.37 -12.56 -8.48
CA GLU A 15 -0.21 -12.12 -7.09
C GLU A 15 0.37 -13.22 -6.21
N GLU A 16 -0.18 -14.43 -6.28
CA GLU A 16 0.28 -15.57 -5.50
C GLU A 16 1.70 -16.02 -5.89
N LEU A 17 2.01 -16.06 -7.17
CA LEU A 17 3.33 -16.51 -7.65
C LEU A 17 4.42 -15.47 -7.36
N PHE A 18 4.14 -14.18 -7.54
CA PHE A 18 5.09 -13.12 -7.25
C PHE A 18 5.37 -13.00 -5.74
N SER A 19 4.37 -13.18 -4.90
CA SER A 19 4.57 -13.18 -3.45
C SER A 19 5.35 -14.39 -2.94
N LEU A 20 5.25 -15.55 -3.60
CA LEU A 20 5.94 -16.77 -3.21
C LEU A 20 7.37 -16.90 -3.76
N LYS A 21 7.57 -16.55 -5.04
CA LYS A 21 8.82 -16.78 -5.76
C LYS A 21 9.56 -15.49 -6.13
N GLY A 22 8.89 -14.35 -6.05
CA GLY A 22 9.39 -13.07 -6.54
C GLY A 22 9.16 -12.87 -8.05
N TYR A 23 9.31 -11.62 -8.48
CA TYR A 23 9.10 -11.18 -9.85
C TYR A 23 10.02 -11.93 -10.83
N ASP A 24 11.34 -11.94 -10.58
CA ASP A 24 12.33 -12.49 -11.53
C ASP A 24 12.14 -13.99 -11.74
N ALA A 25 11.88 -14.76 -10.67
CA ALA A 25 11.77 -16.22 -10.72
C ALA A 25 10.42 -16.74 -11.21
N THR A 26 9.40 -15.88 -11.35
CA THR A 26 8.09 -16.27 -11.85
C THR A 26 8.04 -16.15 -13.38
N SER A 27 7.67 -17.20 -14.09
CA SER A 27 7.49 -17.19 -15.55
C SER A 27 6.03 -16.96 -15.96
N ILE A 28 5.81 -16.40 -17.16
CA ILE A 28 4.46 -16.27 -17.73
C ILE A 28 3.81 -17.65 -17.91
N GLN A 29 4.60 -18.67 -18.17
CA GLN A 29 4.10 -20.03 -18.30
C GLN A 29 3.47 -20.53 -17.00
N GLU A 30 4.16 -20.37 -15.87
CA GLU A 30 3.64 -20.75 -14.55
C GLU A 30 2.36 -19.98 -14.19
N ILE A 31 2.30 -18.68 -14.55
CA ILE A 31 1.09 -17.88 -14.37
C ILE A 31 -0.08 -18.44 -15.17
N CYS A 32 0.17 -18.77 -16.46
CA CYS A 32 -0.85 -19.34 -17.34
C CYS A 32 -1.35 -20.72 -16.85
N GLU A 33 -0.43 -21.58 -16.43
CA GLU A 33 -0.75 -22.91 -15.89
C GLU A 33 -1.61 -22.79 -14.62
N LYS A 34 -1.21 -21.90 -13.68
CA LYS A 34 -1.95 -21.67 -12.44
C LYS A 34 -3.33 -21.02 -12.67
N ALA A 35 -3.43 -20.14 -13.66
CA ALA A 35 -4.68 -19.47 -14.03
C ALA A 35 -5.58 -20.32 -14.95
N GLU A 36 -5.09 -21.48 -15.39
CA GLU A 36 -5.76 -22.36 -16.37
C GLU A 36 -6.13 -21.62 -17.66
N VAL A 37 -5.15 -20.91 -18.24
CA VAL A 37 -5.32 -20.16 -19.49
C VAL A 37 -4.19 -20.45 -20.47
N SER A 38 -4.43 -20.17 -21.76
CA SER A 38 -3.37 -20.21 -22.77
C SER A 38 -2.46 -18.98 -22.68
N LYS A 39 -1.21 -19.08 -23.17
CA LYS A 39 -0.33 -17.92 -23.34
C LYS A 39 -0.96 -16.84 -24.22
N GLY A 40 -1.71 -17.22 -25.25
CA GLY A 40 -2.43 -16.28 -26.12
C GLY A 40 -3.47 -15.47 -25.34
N ALA A 41 -4.20 -16.11 -24.41
CA ALA A 41 -5.13 -15.43 -23.54
C ALA A 41 -4.42 -14.46 -22.57
N PHE A 42 -3.27 -14.85 -22.01
CA PHE A 42 -2.47 -13.94 -21.18
C PHE A 42 -2.03 -12.70 -21.97
N PHE A 43 -1.40 -12.88 -23.14
CA PHE A 43 -0.91 -11.78 -23.95
C PHE A 43 -2.01 -10.91 -24.57
N HIS A 44 -3.22 -11.41 -24.65
CA HIS A 44 -4.39 -10.59 -25.00
C HIS A 44 -4.65 -9.49 -23.97
N TYR A 45 -4.48 -9.78 -22.67
CA TYR A 45 -4.69 -8.80 -21.59
C TYR A 45 -3.43 -8.02 -21.22
N PHE A 46 -2.29 -8.67 -21.25
CA PHE A 46 -1.03 -8.13 -20.74
C PHE A 46 0.10 -8.34 -21.74
N PRO A 47 0.50 -7.31 -22.49
CA PRO A 47 1.52 -7.41 -23.53
C PRO A 47 2.87 -7.93 -23.04
N THR A 48 3.23 -7.64 -21.79
CA THR A 48 4.49 -8.04 -21.17
C THR A 48 4.29 -8.47 -19.72
N LYS A 49 5.26 -9.20 -19.16
CA LYS A 49 5.29 -9.54 -17.73
C LYS A 49 5.39 -8.29 -16.85
N GLU A 50 6.12 -7.27 -17.33
CA GLU A 50 6.25 -5.98 -16.66
C GLU A 50 4.90 -5.26 -16.59
N SER A 51 4.18 -5.10 -17.73
CA SER A 51 2.86 -4.47 -17.74
C SER A 51 1.84 -5.20 -16.87
N PHE A 52 1.95 -6.53 -16.79
CA PHE A 52 1.15 -7.35 -15.90
C PHE A 52 1.46 -7.08 -14.41
N PHE A 53 2.74 -6.98 -14.08
CA PHE A 53 3.19 -6.68 -12.71
C PHE A 53 2.77 -5.27 -12.27
N LEU A 54 2.89 -4.28 -13.18
CA LEU A 54 2.42 -2.92 -12.94
C LEU A 54 0.90 -2.84 -12.75
N GLU A 55 0.12 -3.65 -13.47
CA GLU A 55 -1.34 -3.72 -13.28
C GLU A 55 -1.69 -4.26 -11.89
N ILE A 56 -0.97 -5.29 -11.40
CA ILE A 56 -1.16 -5.82 -10.04
C ILE A 56 -0.83 -4.73 -9.01
N LEU A 57 0.28 -4.02 -9.17
CA LEU A 57 0.68 -2.90 -8.31
C LEU A 57 -0.40 -1.82 -8.29
N ASP A 58 -0.88 -1.41 -9.46
CA ASP A 58 -1.88 -0.36 -9.59
C ASP A 58 -3.22 -0.72 -8.91
N LEU A 59 -3.67 -1.96 -9.07
CA LEU A 59 -4.88 -2.47 -8.41
C LEU A 59 -4.72 -2.50 -6.89
N TRP A 60 -3.58 -2.97 -6.40
CA TRP A 60 -3.29 -3.01 -4.97
C TRP A 60 -3.25 -1.61 -4.35
N LEU A 61 -2.59 -0.64 -5.00
CA LEU A 61 -2.49 0.73 -4.53
C LEU A 61 -3.83 1.48 -4.61
N LYS A 62 -4.66 1.18 -5.62
CA LYS A 62 -6.04 1.70 -5.70
C LYS A 62 -6.93 1.18 -4.58
N ASP A 63 -6.83 -0.11 -4.25
CA ASP A 63 -7.54 -0.70 -3.12
C ASP A 63 -7.12 -0.02 -1.80
N LEU A 64 -5.81 0.15 -1.57
CA LEU A 64 -5.29 0.85 -0.40
C LEU A 64 -5.80 2.30 -0.32
N THR A 65 -5.78 3.03 -1.45
CA THR A 65 -6.32 4.40 -1.52
C THR A 65 -7.82 4.45 -1.18
N SER A 66 -8.60 3.48 -1.67
CA SER A 66 -10.02 3.39 -1.39
C SER A 66 -10.30 3.21 0.10
N ARG A 67 -9.55 2.33 0.76
CA ARG A 67 -9.66 2.09 2.21
C ARG A 67 -9.27 3.31 3.03
N ILE A 68 -8.16 3.97 2.69
CA ILE A 68 -7.75 5.23 3.33
C ILE A 68 -8.87 6.26 3.25
N ASN A 69 -9.46 6.46 2.07
CA ASN A 69 -10.55 7.41 1.87
C ASN A 69 -11.80 7.06 2.69
N GLU A 70 -12.10 5.78 2.85
CA GLU A 70 -13.24 5.33 3.68
C GLU A 70 -13.04 5.68 5.16
N TYR A 71 -11.85 5.45 5.71
CA TYR A 71 -11.52 5.82 7.09
C TYR A 71 -11.62 7.34 7.31
N VAL A 72 -11.08 8.13 6.39
CA VAL A 72 -11.15 9.60 6.48
C VAL A 72 -12.57 10.12 6.38
N LYS A 73 -13.38 9.58 5.47
CA LYS A 73 -14.78 9.99 5.27
C LYS A 73 -15.65 9.76 6.51
N ASN A 74 -15.37 8.72 7.28
CA ASN A 74 -16.14 8.32 8.47
C ASN A 74 -15.61 8.96 9.76
N ALA A 75 -14.64 9.88 9.69
CA ALA A 75 -14.06 10.54 10.84
C ALA A 75 -14.87 11.77 11.28
N GLN A 76 -14.87 12.05 12.58
CA GLN A 76 -15.56 13.21 13.17
C GLN A 76 -14.80 14.53 12.96
N ASN A 77 -13.49 14.45 12.91
CA ASN A 77 -12.59 15.58 12.67
C ASN A 77 -11.25 15.07 12.11
N ILE A 78 -10.37 16.01 11.74
CA ILE A 78 -9.08 15.71 11.12
C ILE A 78 -8.17 14.84 11.99
N TYR A 79 -8.12 15.11 13.31
CA TYR A 79 -7.32 14.32 14.23
C TYR A 79 -7.88 12.89 14.35
N ASP A 80 -9.21 12.75 14.45
CA ASP A 80 -9.90 11.47 14.46
C ASP A 80 -9.68 10.69 13.15
N SER A 81 -9.65 11.37 11.99
CA SER A 81 -9.33 10.70 10.72
C SER A 81 -7.94 10.08 10.71
N LEU A 82 -6.94 10.80 11.18
CA LEU A 82 -5.59 10.28 11.29
C LEU A 82 -5.48 9.13 12.30
N LEU A 83 -6.20 9.21 13.43
CA LEU A 83 -6.27 8.12 14.40
C LEU A 83 -6.96 6.87 13.82
N LYS A 84 -8.09 7.04 13.15
CA LYS A 84 -8.84 5.92 12.55
C LYS A 84 -8.03 5.21 11.47
N MET A 85 -7.16 5.91 10.77
CA MET A 85 -6.24 5.28 9.82
C MET A 85 -5.28 4.28 10.49
N THR A 86 -5.08 4.35 11.81
CA THR A 86 -4.33 3.31 12.52
C THR A 86 -5.04 1.95 12.49
N GLU A 87 -6.37 1.91 12.33
CA GLU A 87 -7.13 0.67 12.17
C GLU A 87 -6.79 -0.02 10.82
N LEU A 88 -6.36 0.75 9.81
CA LEU A 88 -5.90 0.19 8.55
C LEU A 88 -4.68 -0.72 8.75
N PHE A 89 -3.80 -0.42 9.71
CA PHE A 89 -2.69 -1.32 10.05
C PHE A 89 -3.20 -2.69 10.49
N LYS A 90 -4.26 -2.70 11.31
CA LYS A 90 -4.89 -3.94 11.75
C LYS A 90 -5.39 -4.78 10.58
N GLU A 91 -5.99 -4.16 9.59
CA GLU A 91 -6.44 -4.85 8.38
C GLU A 91 -5.25 -5.34 7.55
N ILE A 92 -4.27 -4.48 7.31
CA ILE A 92 -3.05 -4.82 6.58
C ILE A 92 -2.34 -6.00 7.24
N PHE A 93 -2.15 -5.98 8.56
CA PHE A 93 -1.49 -7.07 9.31
C PHE A 93 -2.31 -8.36 9.34
N LYS A 94 -3.64 -8.30 9.25
CA LYS A 94 -4.52 -9.47 9.16
C LYS A 94 -4.61 -10.09 7.77
N GLU A 95 -4.41 -9.29 6.73
CA GLU A 95 -4.63 -9.69 5.33
C GLU A 95 -3.60 -10.67 4.77
N SER A 96 -2.70 -11.12 5.56
CA SER A 96 -1.78 -12.19 5.24
C SER A 96 -0.39 -11.80 4.72
N ARG A 97 0.57 -12.57 5.19
CA ARG A 97 1.97 -12.58 4.74
C ARG A 97 2.19 -12.48 3.21
N PRO A 98 1.37 -13.08 2.33
CA PRO A 98 1.54 -12.92 0.88
C PRO A 98 1.47 -11.48 0.37
N LYS A 99 0.59 -10.63 0.89
CA LYS A 99 0.49 -9.22 0.47
C LYS A 99 1.71 -8.40 0.89
N PHE A 100 2.28 -8.68 2.06
CA PHE A 100 3.55 -8.06 2.47
C PHE A 100 4.72 -8.47 1.58
N LEU A 101 4.81 -9.77 1.28
CA LEU A 101 5.86 -10.26 0.38
C LEU A 101 5.73 -9.64 -1.02
N LEU A 102 4.51 -9.47 -1.50
CA LEU A 102 4.26 -8.79 -2.76
C LEU A 102 4.68 -7.31 -2.71
N PHE A 103 4.40 -6.60 -1.61
CA PHE A 103 4.84 -5.20 -1.43
C PHE A 103 6.38 -5.08 -1.46
N ILE A 104 7.09 -5.93 -0.71
CA ILE A 104 8.55 -5.97 -0.75
C ILE A 104 9.07 -6.30 -2.16
N GLU A 105 8.38 -7.17 -2.88
CA GLU A 105 8.74 -7.50 -4.25
C GLU A 105 8.58 -6.30 -5.19
N PHE A 106 7.55 -5.47 -5.02
CA PHE A 106 7.42 -4.22 -5.76
C PHE A 106 8.58 -3.25 -5.46
N LEU A 107 8.97 -3.07 -4.19
CA LEU A 107 10.10 -2.23 -3.82
C LEU A 107 11.41 -2.75 -4.44
N ARG A 108 11.65 -4.06 -4.33
CA ARG A 108 12.84 -4.72 -4.89
C ARG A 108 12.92 -4.59 -6.41
N ALA A 109 11.80 -4.80 -7.11
CA ALA A 109 11.73 -4.67 -8.55
C ALA A 109 11.93 -3.20 -8.98
N GLY A 110 11.37 -2.24 -8.25
CA GLY A 110 11.53 -0.81 -8.53
C GLY A 110 12.98 -0.32 -8.47
N ILE A 111 13.84 -0.92 -7.63
CA ILE A 111 15.27 -0.58 -7.59
C ILE A 111 16.00 -0.92 -8.93
N ARG A 112 15.45 -1.88 -9.71
CA ARG A 112 16.06 -2.41 -10.93
C ARG A 112 15.36 -1.99 -12.20
N ASP A 113 14.13 -1.50 -12.11
CA ASP A 113 13.27 -1.14 -13.23
C ASP A 113 12.71 0.26 -13.04
N GLU A 114 13.07 1.17 -13.97
CA GLU A 114 12.69 2.60 -13.90
C GLU A 114 11.19 2.82 -14.03
N ASN A 115 10.46 1.98 -14.77
CA ASN A 115 9.01 2.13 -14.91
C ASN A 115 8.28 1.76 -13.62
N ILE A 116 8.73 0.69 -12.96
CA ILE A 116 8.23 0.27 -11.65
C ILE A 116 8.59 1.32 -10.60
N LEU A 117 9.83 1.82 -10.58
CA LEU A 117 10.27 2.88 -9.67
C LEU A 117 9.45 4.15 -9.84
N LYS A 118 9.23 4.58 -11.09
CA LYS A 118 8.40 5.75 -11.39
C LYS A 118 6.98 5.59 -10.84
N LYS A 119 6.37 4.43 -11.07
CA LYS A 119 5.02 4.15 -10.59
C LYS A 119 4.93 4.17 -9.06
N LEU A 120 5.88 3.53 -8.38
CA LEU A 120 5.99 3.58 -6.92
C LEU A 120 6.14 5.02 -6.42
N SER A 121 7.04 5.81 -7.03
CA SER A 121 7.28 7.20 -6.66
C SER A 121 6.02 8.06 -6.79
N GLU A 122 5.25 7.89 -7.87
CA GLU A 122 3.97 8.58 -8.09
C GLU A 122 2.99 8.32 -6.94
N TYR A 123 2.88 7.08 -6.46
CA TYR A 123 2.01 6.73 -5.34
C TYR A 123 2.54 7.22 -4.00
N PHE A 124 3.85 7.16 -3.75
CA PHE A 124 4.44 7.74 -2.54
C PHE A 124 4.19 9.25 -2.45
N GLU A 125 4.34 9.97 -3.56
CA GLU A 125 4.01 11.38 -3.63
C GLU A 125 2.51 11.64 -3.41
N LEU A 126 1.64 10.82 -4.01
CA LEU A 126 0.20 10.92 -3.82
C LEU A 126 -0.18 10.80 -2.34
N TYR A 127 0.33 9.78 -1.65
CA TYR A 127 0.04 9.59 -0.22
C TYR A 127 0.63 10.70 0.64
N THR A 128 1.88 11.08 0.39
CA THR A 128 2.52 12.17 1.15
C THR A 128 1.75 13.49 0.98
N ASN A 129 1.34 13.83 -0.24
CA ASN A 129 0.55 15.03 -0.50
C ASN A 129 -0.85 14.95 0.14
N TYR A 130 -1.49 13.79 0.11
CA TYR A 130 -2.78 13.57 0.74
C TYR A 130 -2.72 13.81 2.26
N PHE A 131 -1.75 13.22 2.95
CA PHE A 131 -1.53 13.45 4.37
C PHE A 131 -1.13 14.90 4.68
N ALA A 132 -0.30 15.50 3.85
CA ALA A 132 0.09 16.92 4.02
C ALA A 132 -1.12 17.86 3.94
N GLN A 133 -2.09 17.59 3.06
CA GLN A 133 -3.33 18.36 2.99
C GLN A 133 -4.16 18.21 4.27
N ILE A 134 -4.33 16.99 4.78
CA ILE A 134 -5.05 16.74 6.03
C ILE A 134 -4.40 17.50 7.20
N ILE A 135 -3.07 17.48 7.29
CA ILE A 135 -2.33 18.20 8.34
C ILE A 135 -2.49 19.72 8.19
N ALA A 136 -2.38 20.24 6.96
CA ALA A 136 -2.56 21.67 6.68
C ALA A 136 -3.96 22.16 7.07
N GLU A 137 -5.01 21.39 6.77
CA GLU A 137 -6.37 21.69 7.21
C GLU A 137 -6.50 21.66 8.75
N GLY A 138 -5.84 20.70 9.40
CA GLY A 138 -5.81 20.62 10.88
C GLY A 138 -5.18 21.86 11.54
N ILE A 139 -4.11 22.37 10.92
CA ILE A 139 -3.46 23.62 11.36
C ILE A 139 -4.41 24.82 11.18
N GLN A 140 -5.08 24.94 10.00
CA GLN A 140 -6.04 26.02 9.73
C GLN A 140 -7.20 26.01 10.71
N LYS A 141 -7.70 24.84 11.09
CA LYS A 141 -8.79 24.67 12.07
C LYS A 141 -8.33 24.80 13.52
N GLY A 142 -7.04 25.00 13.76
CA GLY A 142 -6.48 25.14 15.11
C GLY A 142 -6.48 23.85 15.94
N ILE A 143 -6.60 22.68 15.29
CA ILE A 143 -6.57 21.35 15.92
C ILE A 143 -5.12 20.83 16.01
N ILE A 144 -4.31 21.15 15.02
CA ILE A 144 -2.90 20.80 14.93
C ILE A 144 -2.08 22.07 15.15
N LYS A 145 -1.01 21.97 15.92
CA LYS A 145 -0.07 23.08 16.15
C LYS A 145 0.70 23.42 14.85
N PRO A 146 1.29 24.62 14.74
CA PRO A 146 2.09 24.98 13.57
C PRO A 146 3.28 24.04 13.39
N VAL A 147 3.21 23.19 12.37
CA VAL A 147 4.27 22.27 11.93
C VAL A 147 4.38 22.33 10.40
N ASP A 148 5.47 21.86 9.83
CA ASP A 148 5.55 21.68 8.38
C ASP A 148 4.68 20.48 7.94
N PRO A 149 3.62 20.70 7.12
CA PRO A 149 2.71 19.63 6.74
C PRO A 149 3.39 18.52 5.91
N LYS A 150 4.34 18.88 5.04
CA LYS A 150 5.04 17.92 4.19
C LYS A 150 5.99 17.05 4.99
N VAL A 151 6.79 17.67 5.86
CA VAL A 151 7.72 16.93 6.74
C VAL A 151 6.93 15.99 7.65
N THR A 152 5.84 16.47 8.25
CA THR A 152 4.98 15.65 9.12
C THR A 152 4.35 14.48 8.37
N ALA A 153 3.86 14.72 7.16
CA ALA A 153 3.33 13.66 6.30
C ALA A 153 4.40 12.60 5.96
N HIS A 154 5.62 13.02 5.61
CA HIS A 154 6.74 12.11 5.39
C HIS A 154 7.05 11.26 6.62
N VAL A 155 7.05 11.83 7.82
CA VAL A 155 7.27 11.08 9.06
C VAL A 155 6.19 10.01 9.24
N ILE A 156 4.91 10.35 9.06
CA ILE A 156 3.79 9.41 9.18
C ILE A 156 3.90 8.28 8.17
N VAL A 157 4.11 8.60 6.89
CA VAL A 157 4.21 7.60 5.82
C VAL A 157 5.43 6.70 6.00
N SER A 158 6.59 7.28 6.34
CA SER A 158 7.81 6.51 6.57
C SER A 158 7.69 5.57 7.78
N TYR A 159 7.06 6.06 8.86
CA TYR A 159 6.81 5.22 10.03
C TYR A 159 5.87 4.05 9.66
N ALA A 160 4.79 4.33 8.92
CA ALA A 160 3.86 3.30 8.47
C ALA A 160 4.55 2.20 7.65
N ILE A 161 5.35 2.59 6.66
CA ILE A 161 6.09 1.66 5.81
C ILE A 161 7.10 0.85 6.63
N GLY A 162 7.90 1.52 7.46
CA GLY A 162 8.92 0.86 8.27
C GLY A 162 8.35 -0.15 9.27
N THR A 163 7.17 0.09 9.83
CA THR A 163 6.51 -0.89 10.71
C THR A 163 5.97 -2.07 9.93
N ILE A 164 5.45 -1.87 8.71
CA ILE A 164 5.04 -2.95 7.81
C ILE A 164 6.24 -3.83 7.44
N GLU A 165 7.38 -3.23 7.11
CA GLU A 165 8.61 -3.98 6.82
C GLU A 165 9.11 -4.79 8.02
N GLN A 166 9.03 -4.24 9.23
CA GLN A 166 9.47 -4.91 10.44
C GLN A 166 8.66 -6.17 10.79
N GLU A 167 7.38 -6.24 10.44
CA GLU A 167 6.56 -7.44 10.61
C GLU A 167 7.15 -8.67 9.92
N ILE A 168 7.89 -8.48 8.82
CA ILE A 168 8.55 -9.57 8.09
C ILE A 168 9.65 -10.20 8.93
N PHE A 169 10.36 -9.39 9.73
CA PHE A 169 11.47 -9.85 10.54
C PHE A 169 11.01 -10.48 11.85
N LYS A 170 9.87 -10.06 12.37
CA LYS A 170 9.37 -10.53 13.67
C LYS A 170 7.84 -10.64 13.69
N PRO A 171 7.28 -11.68 13.07
CA PRO A 171 5.83 -11.89 13.02
C PRO A 171 5.30 -12.41 14.37
N ASP A 172 5.13 -11.51 15.35
CA ASP A 172 4.69 -11.86 16.71
C ASP A 172 3.38 -11.19 17.14
N ASN A 173 2.62 -10.64 16.20
CA ASN A 173 1.38 -9.89 16.42
C ASN A 173 1.54 -8.60 17.27
N GLN A 174 2.76 -8.23 17.68
CA GLN A 174 3.00 -7.00 18.44
C GLN A 174 3.13 -5.79 17.51
N MET A 175 3.49 -5.99 16.23
CA MET A 175 3.70 -4.91 15.28
C MET A 175 2.41 -4.13 14.96
N GLU A 176 1.24 -4.78 15.00
CA GLU A 176 -0.05 -4.09 14.87
C GLU A 176 -0.20 -3.03 15.98
N GLU A 177 0.02 -3.42 17.22
CA GLU A 177 -0.09 -2.53 18.38
C GLU A 177 1.01 -1.45 18.38
N ILE A 178 2.26 -1.83 18.10
CA ILE A 178 3.39 -0.90 17.99
C ILE A 178 3.12 0.15 16.91
N SER A 179 2.63 -0.27 15.75
CA SER A 179 2.30 0.63 14.64
C SER A 179 1.23 1.64 15.04
N ARG A 180 0.17 1.19 15.68
CA ARG A 180 -0.93 2.03 16.15
C ARG A 180 -0.47 3.01 17.24
N GLU A 181 0.20 2.54 18.25
CA GLU A 181 0.66 3.39 19.36
C GLU A 181 1.74 4.39 18.90
N GLY A 182 2.62 4.01 17.97
CA GLY A 182 3.61 4.93 17.42
C GLY A 182 2.98 6.04 16.55
N ILE A 183 1.97 5.74 15.75
CA ILE A 183 1.20 6.79 15.05
C ILE A 183 0.51 7.71 16.06
N LYS A 184 -0.08 7.16 17.13
CA LYS A 184 -0.68 8.00 18.20
C LYS A 184 0.34 8.94 18.81
N LEU A 185 1.55 8.45 19.14
CA LEU A 185 2.64 9.28 19.65
C LEU A 185 2.97 10.44 18.70
N ILE A 186 3.07 10.17 17.39
CA ILE A 186 3.30 11.22 16.38
C ILE A 186 2.15 12.22 16.39
N LEU A 187 0.89 11.76 16.38
CA LEU A 187 -0.29 12.62 16.35
C LEU A 187 -0.44 13.46 17.62
N GLU A 188 -0.20 12.89 18.79
CA GLU A 188 -0.21 13.62 20.07
C GLU A 188 0.88 14.67 20.11
N SER A 189 2.07 14.39 19.53
CA SER A 189 3.16 15.36 19.48
C SER A 189 2.84 16.61 18.66
N ILE A 190 1.88 16.55 17.73
CA ILE A 190 1.46 17.66 16.87
C ILE A 190 0.08 18.22 17.22
N LYS A 191 -0.63 17.62 18.17
CA LYS A 191 -1.91 18.12 18.67
C LYS A 191 -1.70 19.51 19.31
N LYS A 192 -2.61 20.43 19.05
CA LYS A 192 -2.62 21.71 19.75
C LYS A 192 -3.12 21.50 21.17
N GLU A 193 -2.38 21.95 22.15
CA GLU A 193 -2.82 22.04 23.55
C GLU A 193 -3.86 23.15 23.68
N ASP A 194 -4.88 22.92 24.51
CA ASP A 194 -5.95 23.88 24.82
C ASP A 194 -5.41 25.09 25.57
#